data_bfcf5d66f121a9b08d265d369173e291
#
_entry.id   bfcf5d66f121a9b08d265d369173e291
#
_cell.length_a   1.000
_cell.length_b   1.000
_cell.length_c   1.000
_cell.angle_alpha   90.00
_cell.angle_beta   90.00
_cell.angle_gamma   90.00
#
_symmetry.space_group_name_H-M   'P 1'
#
loop_
_entity.id
_entity.type
_entity.pdbx_description
1 polymer ?
#
loop_
_entity_poly.entity_id
_entity_poly.type
_entity_poly.pdbx_seq_one_letter_code
_entity_poly.pdbx_strand_id
1 'polypeptide(L)'
;MVKAKHDVDVLEKCPTGIKGLDEITKGGLPRGRPTLICGSAGCGKTLFAMEFLMRGALDHGEPGVFMIFEETPEDLAKNFISLGFDLHDMMSRGLIAMDHVYIDRSEIEETGEYDLEGLFIRLGNAIDSIGAKRVVLDTIEALFSGLSDTAILRAELRRLFHWLKDRGVTAIVTGESGDKTLTRYGLEEYVADCVILLDFRIEEQISTRRLRIVKYRGSSHGADEYPFLIDESGLSLLPITSLGLDYPVSTERISTGVPKLDAMLDGKGFYRGSTILVSGTAGTGKTSMSGTFADAACRRGERCLYFAFEESPSQIIRNMGSIGMDLARWVKRGLLKFHSARPSLYGLEMHLVTFHKVIDEFNPQVFIVDPISNLSAAGTESEVKSILTRLIDHLKMKKISTFLTDLTHFGGSLEHTSEEISSLIDTWLLLRDIELNGERNRGLYILKSRGMAHSNQIQEFLLTNQGIDLIDIYTGSGEVLTGSARAVQKAGEKASSLACHLEADRRLREQERKRKALEAKIAALRAEFDVETEEVHLMAEEEQKRQAVLAKDRLEMAHLRKGKPSAPQVLRAKKKRERRVR
;
A
#
# COMPACT_ATOMS: atom_id res chain seq x y z
N MET A 1 -9.13 20.12 -53.18
CA MET A 1 -8.96 21.33 -52.37
C MET A 1 -8.22 20.94 -51.08
N VAL A 2 -6.92 21.19 -51.07
CA VAL A 2 -6.03 20.94 -49.95
C VAL A 2 -6.25 22.07 -48.93
N LYS A 3 -6.80 21.78 -47.76
CA LYS A 3 -6.83 22.73 -46.66
C LYS A 3 -5.39 22.97 -46.20
N ALA A 4 -4.89 24.17 -46.44
CA ALA A 4 -3.66 24.65 -45.81
C ALA A 4 -3.84 24.53 -44.30
N LYS A 5 -2.98 23.71 -43.64
CA LYS A 5 -2.76 23.79 -42.19
C LYS A 5 -2.22 25.20 -41.93
N HIS A 6 -3.01 26.06 -41.32
CA HIS A 6 -2.46 27.21 -40.64
C HIS A 6 -1.54 26.63 -39.54
N ASP A 7 -0.25 26.86 -39.66
CA ASP A 7 0.65 26.76 -38.52
C ASP A 7 0.13 27.77 -37.49
N VAL A 8 -0.57 27.27 -36.50
CA VAL A 8 -0.93 28.04 -35.32
C VAL A 8 0.39 28.26 -34.59
N ASP A 9 0.84 29.51 -34.55
CA ASP A 9 2.03 29.94 -33.81
C ASP A 9 1.81 29.56 -32.31
N VAL A 10 2.24 28.37 -31.93
CA VAL A 10 2.11 27.86 -30.57
C VAL A 10 3.14 28.59 -29.73
N LEU A 11 2.70 29.19 -28.60
CA LEU A 11 3.59 29.88 -27.68
C LEU A 11 4.75 28.98 -27.25
N GLU A 12 5.97 29.36 -27.62
CA GLU A 12 7.15 28.65 -27.19
C GLU A 12 7.31 28.72 -25.68
N LYS A 13 7.76 27.61 -25.11
CA LYS A 13 8.01 27.46 -23.69
C LYS A 13 9.50 27.44 -23.37
N CYS A 14 9.86 28.03 -22.25
CA CYS A 14 11.19 27.98 -21.68
C CYS A 14 11.16 27.03 -20.49
N PRO A 15 11.73 25.80 -20.57
CA PRO A 15 11.77 24.88 -19.44
C PRO A 15 12.49 25.52 -18.27
N THR A 16 11.93 25.39 -17.08
CA THR A 16 12.51 25.95 -15.87
C THR A 16 13.56 25.04 -15.26
N GLY A 17 13.42 23.72 -15.46
CA GLY A 17 14.19 22.70 -14.79
C GLY A 17 13.78 22.49 -13.33
N ILE A 18 12.88 23.33 -12.80
CA ILE A 18 12.34 23.17 -11.44
C ILE A 18 11.38 22.00 -11.43
N LYS A 19 11.63 21.02 -10.56
CA LYS A 19 10.88 19.77 -10.48
C LYS A 19 9.38 20.03 -10.26
N GLY A 20 8.53 19.50 -11.13
CA GLY A 20 7.08 19.64 -11.09
C GLY A 20 6.54 20.94 -11.67
N LEU A 21 7.33 22.01 -11.81
CA LEU A 21 6.87 23.28 -12.35
C LEU A 21 6.59 23.20 -13.85
N ASP A 22 7.47 22.56 -14.60
CA ASP A 22 7.30 22.41 -16.06
C ASP A 22 6.08 21.55 -16.41
N GLU A 23 5.67 20.64 -15.52
CA GLU A 23 4.45 19.85 -15.66
C GLU A 23 3.19 20.71 -15.54
N ILE A 24 3.09 21.52 -14.47
CA ILE A 24 1.91 22.39 -14.23
C ILE A 24 1.79 23.55 -15.21
N THR A 25 2.93 24.00 -15.75
CA THR A 25 3.02 25.04 -16.80
C THR A 25 2.95 24.47 -18.21
N LYS A 26 2.91 23.13 -18.35
CA LYS A 26 2.90 22.41 -19.63
C LYS A 26 4.11 22.75 -20.52
N GLY A 27 5.31 22.67 -19.93
CA GLY A 27 6.59 22.82 -20.62
C GLY A 27 7.43 24.01 -20.22
N GLY A 28 7.05 24.77 -19.17
CA GLY A 28 7.84 25.87 -18.65
C GLY A 28 7.20 27.26 -18.76
N LEU A 29 8.01 28.31 -18.60
CA LEU A 29 7.59 29.71 -18.69
C LEU A 29 7.45 30.18 -20.14
N PRO A 30 6.74 31.30 -20.43
CA PRO A 30 6.61 31.82 -21.77
C PRO A 30 7.98 32.32 -22.27
N ARG A 31 8.51 31.72 -23.33
CA ARG A 31 9.84 32.06 -23.89
C ARG A 31 9.87 33.47 -24.42
N GLY A 32 10.98 34.18 -24.13
CA GLY A 32 11.18 35.57 -24.57
C GLY A 32 10.20 36.57 -23.95
N ARG A 33 9.60 36.25 -22.80
CA ARG A 33 8.63 37.13 -22.13
C ARG A 33 8.89 37.20 -20.62
N PRO A 34 8.48 38.31 -19.97
CA PRO A 34 8.63 38.45 -18.54
C PRO A 34 7.56 37.66 -17.76
N THR A 35 8.01 36.98 -16.74
CA THR A 35 7.20 36.31 -15.71
C THR A 35 7.39 37.01 -14.38
N LEU A 36 6.32 37.35 -13.72
CA LEU A 36 6.33 37.93 -12.38
C LEU A 36 6.19 36.82 -11.33
N ILE A 37 7.10 36.79 -10.38
CA ILE A 37 7.03 35.94 -9.17
C ILE A 37 6.75 36.84 -7.98
N CYS A 38 5.56 36.75 -7.40
CA CYS A 38 5.19 37.56 -6.24
C CYS A 38 4.98 36.69 -4.99
N GLY A 39 5.17 37.29 -3.83
CA GLY A 39 4.96 36.62 -2.53
C GLY A 39 5.56 37.36 -1.36
N SER A 40 5.22 36.94 -0.13
CA SER A 40 5.72 37.50 1.09
C SER A 40 7.22 37.25 1.31
N ALA A 41 7.82 37.93 2.28
CA ALA A 41 9.20 37.67 2.68
C ALA A 41 9.37 36.20 3.12
N GLY A 42 10.49 35.58 2.75
CA GLY A 42 10.81 34.20 3.11
C GLY A 42 10.02 33.11 2.37
N CYS A 43 9.16 33.45 1.41
CA CYS A 43 8.42 32.45 0.62
C CYS A 43 9.28 31.70 -0.43
N GLY A 44 10.50 32.20 -0.76
CA GLY A 44 11.44 31.53 -1.67
C GLY A 44 11.56 32.15 -3.07
N LYS A 45 11.18 33.43 -3.26
CA LYS A 45 11.27 34.14 -4.57
C LYS A 45 12.67 34.13 -5.15
N THR A 46 13.65 34.58 -4.38
CA THR A 46 15.07 34.65 -4.79
C THR A 46 15.61 33.27 -5.17
N LEU A 47 15.27 32.25 -4.36
CA LEU A 47 15.67 30.87 -4.65
C LEU A 47 15.05 30.36 -5.95
N PHE A 48 13.75 30.57 -6.14
CA PHE A 48 13.06 30.20 -7.38
C PHE A 48 13.72 30.84 -8.62
N ALA A 49 14.00 32.13 -8.53
CA ALA A 49 14.61 32.90 -9.61
C ALA A 49 16.04 32.42 -9.91
N MET A 50 16.85 32.17 -8.89
CA MET A 50 18.20 31.66 -9.06
C MET A 50 18.20 30.25 -9.63
N GLU A 51 17.37 29.34 -9.12
CA GLU A 51 17.27 27.97 -9.65
C GLU A 51 16.87 27.95 -11.13
N PHE A 52 15.97 28.84 -11.56
CA PHE A 52 15.62 29.03 -12.96
C PHE A 52 16.84 29.38 -13.82
N LEU A 53 17.72 30.28 -13.37
CA LEU A 53 18.95 30.61 -14.10
C LEU A 53 19.92 29.45 -14.13
N MET A 54 20.16 28.83 -12.98
CA MET A 54 21.15 27.76 -12.85
C MET A 54 20.79 26.52 -13.65
N ARG A 55 19.53 26.06 -13.53
CA ARG A 55 19.01 24.96 -14.34
C ARG A 55 19.03 25.30 -15.83
N GLY A 56 18.70 26.56 -16.15
CA GLY A 56 18.80 27.05 -17.50
C GLY A 56 20.19 26.92 -18.12
N ALA A 57 21.19 27.31 -17.35
CA ALA A 57 22.58 27.23 -17.78
C ALA A 57 23.12 25.81 -17.84
N LEU A 58 22.82 24.98 -16.82
CA LEU A 58 23.34 23.61 -16.68
C LEU A 58 22.62 22.61 -17.60
N ASP A 59 21.28 22.65 -17.60
CA ASP A 59 20.46 21.60 -18.23
C ASP A 59 20.09 21.97 -19.69
N HIS A 60 20.05 23.27 -20.01
CA HIS A 60 19.61 23.77 -21.32
C HIS A 60 20.66 24.58 -22.07
N GLY A 61 21.84 24.85 -21.49
CA GLY A 61 22.90 25.63 -22.10
C GLY A 61 22.49 27.10 -22.36
N GLU A 62 21.59 27.66 -21.58
CA GLU A 62 21.07 29.03 -21.66
C GLU A 62 21.70 29.90 -20.54
N PRO A 63 22.77 30.67 -20.82
CA PRO A 63 23.38 31.55 -19.83
C PRO A 63 22.38 32.59 -19.30
N GLY A 64 22.59 33.02 -18.06
CA GLY A 64 21.67 33.94 -17.41
C GLY A 64 22.31 35.09 -16.67
N VAL A 65 21.58 36.21 -16.59
CA VAL A 65 21.95 37.41 -15.81
C VAL A 65 21.06 37.50 -14.60
N PHE A 66 21.68 37.67 -13.42
CA PHE A 66 20.99 37.98 -12.17
C PHE A 66 21.30 39.43 -11.76
N MET A 67 20.29 40.28 -11.82
CA MET A 67 20.38 41.66 -11.38
C MET A 67 19.87 41.77 -9.94
N ILE A 68 20.72 42.25 -9.04
CA ILE A 68 20.47 42.28 -7.60
C ILE A 68 20.32 43.74 -7.16
N PHE A 69 19.36 44.03 -6.30
CA PHE A 69 19.13 45.37 -5.81
C PHE A 69 19.26 45.53 -4.27
N GLU A 70 19.12 44.44 -3.51
CA GLU A 70 19.08 44.48 -2.05
C GLU A 70 20.26 43.77 -1.40
N GLU A 71 20.62 42.57 -1.85
CA GLU A 71 21.70 41.75 -1.31
C GLU A 71 23.00 41.92 -2.09
N THR A 72 24.16 41.57 -1.50
CA THR A 72 25.41 41.52 -2.26
C THR A 72 25.59 40.18 -2.98
N PRO A 73 26.31 40.16 -4.15
CA PRO A 73 26.60 38.90 -4.85
C PRO A 73 27.32 37.88 -3.96
N GLU A 74 28.21 38.32 -3.07
CA GLU A 74 28.97 37.51 -2.15
C GLU A 74 28.09 36.81 -1.11
N ASP A 75 27.10 37.51 -0.58
CA ASP A 75 26.16 36.97 0.41
C ASP A 75 25.19 36.00 -0.24
N LEU A 76 24.68 36.32 -1.42
CA LEU A 76 23.90 35.39 -2.23
C LEU A 76 24.68 34.11 -2.53
N ALA A 77 25.93 34.20 -2.99
CA ALA A 77 26.74 33.05 -3.28
C ALA A 77 26.90 32.11 -2.07
N LYS A 78 27.12 32.68 -0.86
CA LYS A 78 27.18 31.87 0.39
C LYS A 78 25.85 31.19 0.72
N ASN A 79 24.73 31.88 0.53
CA ASN A 79 23.40 31.34 0.80
C ASN A 79 23.08 30.16 -0.11
N PHE A 80 23.50 30.20 -1.39
CA PHE A 80 23.21 29.15 -2.36
C PHE A 80 24.11 27.92 -2.28
N ILE A 81 25.32 28.04 -1.70
CA ILE A 81 26.21 26.88 -1.47
C ILE A 81 25.51 25.84 -0.59
N SER A 82 24.79 26.28 0.45
CA SER A 82 24.04 25.38 1.35
C SER A 82 22.88 24.61 0.67
N LEU A 83 22.47 25.07 -0.50
CA LEU A 83 21.42 24.47 -1.33
C LEU A 83 22.01 23.65 -2.51
N GLY A 84 23.30 23.36 -2.44
CA GLY A 84 23.98 22.52 -3.44
C GLY A 84 24.41 23.26 -4.71
N PHE A 85 24.41 24.60 -4.71
CA PHE A 85 24.72 25.40 -5.88
C PHE A 85 26.00 26.22 -5.74
N ASP A 86 27.00 25.98 -6.60
CA ASP A 86 28.25 26.75 -6.64
C ASP A 86 28.17 27.88 -7.68
N LEU A 87 27.73 29.04 -7.21
CA LEU A 87 27.63 30.25 -8.05
C LEU A 87 29.00 30.76 -8.53
N HIS A 88 30.07 30.58 -7.74
CA HIS A 88 31.40 31.02 -8.12
C HIS A 88 31.94 30.23 -9.33
N ASP A 89 31.75 28.90 -9.35
CA ASP A 89 32.08 28.09 -10.50
C ASP A 89 31.29 28.54 -11.74
N MET A 90 29.98 28.74 -11.61
CA MET A 90 29.14 29.14 -12.73
C MET A 90 29.48 30.51 -13.27
N MET A 91 29.84 31.48 -12.44
CA MET A 91 30.31 32.80 -12.86
C MET A 91 31.68 32.70 -13.57
N SER A 92 32.61 31.93 -13.05
CA SER A 92 33.93 31.72 -13.65
C SER A 92 33.85 31.11 -15.05
N ARG A 93 32.83 30.29 -15.31
CA ARG A 93 32.55 29.65 -16.61
C ARG A 93 31.73 30.53 -17.56
N GLY A 94 31.35 31.74 -17.15
CA GLY A 94 30.51 32.63 -17.95
C GLY A 94 29.08 32.13 -18.18
N LEU A 95 28.60 31.24 -17.30
CA LEU A 95 27.24 30.69 -17.36
C LEU A 95 26.22 31.60 -16.68
N ILE A 96 26.64 32.30 -15.62
CA ILE A 96 25.84 33.28 -14.90
C ILE A 96 26.68 34.58 -14.75
N ALA A 97 26.07 35.72 -15.04
CA ALA A 97 26.60 37.02 -14.66
C ALA A 97 25.71 37.62 -13.55
N MET A 98 26.35 38.13 -12.52
CA MET A 98 25.65 38.81 -11.39
C MET A 98 26.06 40.29 -11.43
N ASP A 99 25.10 41.19 -11.40
CA ASP A 99 25.32 42.63 -11.33
C ASP A 99 24.50 43.22 -10.19
N HIS A 100 25.18 43.96 -9.29
CA HIS A 100 24.54 44.60 -8.17
C HIS A 100 24.34 46.10 -8.51
N VAL A 101 23.10 46.55 -8.50
CA VAL A 101 22.71 47.92 -8.75
C VAL A 101 22.33 48.59 -7.45
N TYR A 102 23.18 49.46 -6.98
CA TYR A 102 22.88 50.28 -5.83
C TYR A 102 22.09 51.53 -6.30
N ILE A 103 20.92 51.75 -5.71
CA ILE A 103 20.06 52.89 -6.01
C ILE A 103 20.19 53.87 -4.84
N ASP A 104 20.87 55.02 -5.09
CA ASP A 104 20.95 56.06 -4.08
C ASP A 104 19.68 56.91 -4.14
N ARG A 105 18.90 56.83 -3.04
CA ARG A 105 17.64 57.57 -2.91
C ARG A 105 17.81 59.08 -2.93
N SER A 106 18.99 59.61 -2.52
CA SER A 106 19.28 61.05 -2.49
C SER A 106 19.41 61.65 -3.88
N GLU A 107 19.92 60.86 -4.86
CA GLU A 107 20.04 61.31 -6.25
C GLU A 107 18.68 61.43 -6.95
N ILE A 108 17.71 60.59 -6.59
CA ILE A 108 16.35 60.60 -7.16
C ILE A 108 15.57 61.84 -6.66
N GLU A 109 15.74 62.21 -5.39
CA GLU A 109 15.06 63.40 -4.82
C GLU A 109 15.61 64.71 -5.37
N GLU A 110 16.90 64.79 -5.75
CA GLU A 110 17.54 66.03 -6.25
C GLU A 110 17.22 66.30 -7.73
N THR A 111 17.08 65.28 -8.58
CA THR A 111 16.92 65.45 -10.04
C THR A 111 15.47 65.51 -10.50
N GLY A 112 14.52 64.97 -9.71
CA GLY A 112 13.09 65.01 -10.03
C GLY A 112 12.67 64.21 -11.26
N GLU A 113 13.59 63.59 -11.99
CA GLU A 113 13.36 62.72 -13.14
C GLU A 113 13.91 61.33 -12.84
N TYR A 114 13.01 60.37 -12.64
CA TYR A 114 13.40 58.97 -12.55
C TYR A 114 13.40 58.32 -13.93
N ASP A 115 14.58 57.84 -14.39
CA ASP A 115 14.74 57.19 -15.66
C ASP A 115 15.47 55.83 -15.53
N LEU A 116 14.90 54.78 -16.04
CA LEU A 116 15.49 53.44 -16.09
C LEU A 116 16.57 53.27 -17.17
N GLU A 117 16.98 54.31 -17.92
CA GLU A 117 17.93 54.22 -19.00
C GLU A 117 19.28 53.64 -18.56
N GLY A 118 19.78 54.05 -17.41
CA GLY A 118 21.01 53.51 -16.81
C GLY A 118 20.92 52.01 -16.53
N LEU A 119 19.77 51.56 -16.04
CA LEU A 119 19.50 50.15 -15.81
C LEU A 119 19.49 49.36 -17.13
N PHE A 120 18.84 49.88 -18.17
CA PHE A 120 18.78 49.23 -19.48
C PHE A 120 20.16 49.10 -20.13
N ILE A 121 21.02 50.09 -19.99
CA ILE A 121 22.40 50.04 -20.47
C ILE A 121 23.20 48.95 -19.73
N ARG A 122 23.13 48.94 -18.38
CA ARG A 122 23.86 47.96 -17.57
C ARG A 122 23.36 46.54 -17.83
N LEU A 123 22.06 46.34 -17.82
CA LEU A 123 21.45 45.04 -18.11
C LEU A 123 21.74 44.57 -19.52
N GLY A 124 21.70 45.47 -20.51
CA GLY A 124 22.08 45.20 -21.90
C GLY A 124 23.52 44.72 -22.00
N ASN A 125 24.47 45.44 -21.37
CA ASN A 125 25.89 45.05 -21.37
C ASN A 125 26.10 43.68 -20.69
N ALA A 126 25.41 43.41 -19.56
CA ALA A 126 25.49 42.12 -18.88
C ALA A 126 24.95 40.97 -19.78
N ILE A 127 23.82 41.19 -20.44
CA ILE A 127 23.24 40.22 -21.40
C ILE A 127 24.21 39.93 -22.54
N ASP A 128 24.75 40.99 -23.16
CA ASP A 128 25.61 40.86 -24.33
C ASP A 128 26.97 40.23 -23.98
N SER A 129 27.49 40.45 -22.75
CA SER A 129 28.81 39.95 -22.31
C SER A 129 28.88 38.42 -22.25
N ILE A 130 27.80 37.74 -21.89
CA ILE A 130 27.72 36.27 -21.78
C ILE A 130 26.75 35.63 -22.77
N GLY A 131 26.10 36.44 -23.62
CA GLY A 131 25.07 35.98 -24.54
C GLY A 131 23.83 35.41 -23.81
N ALA A 132 23.42 36.06 -22.72
CA ALA A 132 22.37 35.57 -21.84
C ALA A 132 21.03 35.39 -22.57
N LYS A 133 20.36 34.29 -22.25
CA LYS A 133 19.00 33.97 -22.70
C LYS A 133 17.96 34.11 -21.58
N ARG A 134 18.43 34.09 -20.34
CA ARG A 134 17.60 34.22 -19.15
C ARG A 134 18.03 35.43 -18.34
N VAL A 135 17.05 36.13 -17.73
CA VAL A 135 17.30 37.30 -16.90
C VAL A 135 16.47 37.21 -15.65
N VAL A 136 17.05 37.60 -14.51
CA VAL A 136 16.34 37.79 -13.26
C VAL A 136 16.55 39.19 -12.72
N LEU A 137 15.48 39.83 -12.29
CA LEU A 137 15.48 41.11 -11.56
C LEU A 137 14.90 40.88 -10.15
N ASP A 138 15.73 41.00 -9.08
CA ASP A 138 15.34 40.66 -7.72
C ASP A 138 15.77 41.75 -6.73
N THR A 139 14.85 42.56 -6.14
CA THR A 139 13.40 42.68 -6.27
C THR A 139 13.02 43.99 -6.96
N ILE A 140 11.89 44.01 -7.67
CA ILE A 140 11.48 45.18 -8.45
C ILE A 140 11.13 46.38 -7.57
N GLU A 141 10.71 46.13 -6.32
CA GLU A 141 10.37 47.19 -5.38
C GLU A 141 11.55 48.11 -5.06
N ALA A 142 12.77 47.59 -5.11
CA ALA A 142 13.95 48.40 -4.87
C ALA A 142 14.12 49.48 -5.94
N LEU A 143 13.75 49.16 -7.22
CA LEU A 143 13.78 50.12 -8.33
C LEU A 143 12.81 51.31 -8.12
N PHE A 144 11.69 51.06 -7.43
CA PHE A 144 10.58 52.01 -7.36
C PHE A 144 10.35 52.59 -5.97
N SER A 145 11.26 52.33 -5.02
CA SER A 145 11.10 52.69 -3.62
C SER A 145 11.02 54.21 -3.36
N GLY A 146 11.38 55.06 -4.32
CA GLY A 146 11.29 56.51 -4.24
C GLY A 146 10.12 57.12 -5.04
N LEU A 147 9.37 56.34 -5.82
CA LEU A 147 8.28 56.86 -6.64
C LEU A 147 6.94 56.80 -5.93
N SER A 148 6.34 57.96 -5.70
CA SER A 148 5.00 58.05 -5.10
C SER A 148 3.87 58.05 -6.15
N ASP A 149 4.19 58.38 -7.42
CA ASP A 149 3.19 58.45 -8.49
C ASP A 149 3.01 57.09 -9.17
N THR A 150 1.86 56.49 -8.99
CA THR A 150 1.47 55.19 -9.56
C THR A 150 1.35 55.21 -11.09
N ALA A 151 1.14 56.37 -11.73
CA ALA A 151 1.07 56.49 -13.19
C ALA A 151 2.45 56.41 -13.81
N ILE A 152 3.44 57.05 -13.21
CA ILE A 152 4.85 56.99 -13.62
C ILE A 152 5.36 55.57 -13.43
N LEU A 153 5.11 54.97 -12.23
CA LEU A 153 5.48 53.58 -11.95
C LEU A 153 4.94 52.60 -12.97
N ARG A 154 3.68 52.74 -13.36
CA ARG A 154 3.07 51.89 -14.42
C ARG A 154 3.71 52.10 -15.78
N ALA A 155 4.07 53.32 -16.15
CA ALA A 155 4.71 53.61 -17.40
C ALA A 155 6.11 52.98 -17.50
N GLU A 156 6.92 53.12 -16.44
CA GLU A 156 8.28 52.55 -16.38
C GLU A 156 8.28 51.02 -16.30
N LEU A 157 7.34 50.42 -15.59
CA LEU A 157 7.13 48.95 -15.60
C LEU A 157 6.81 48.43 -17.01
N ARG A 158 5.92 49.11 -17.74
CA ARG A 158 5.62 48.75 -19.13
C ARG A 158 6.83 48.89 -20.03
N ARG A 159 7.63 49.94 -19.84
CA ARG A 159 8.86 50.17 -20.61
C ARG A 159 9.88 49.08 -20.34
N LEU A 160 10.10 48.71 -19.08
CA LEU A 160 10.99 47.62 -18.68
C LEU A 160 10.57 46.26 -19.30
N PHE A 161 9.28 45.89 -19.14
CA PHE A 161 8.79 44.61 -19.67
C PHE A 161 8.78 44.57 -21.20
N HIS A 162 8.57 45.70 -21.86
CA HIS A 162 8.65 45.78 -23.31
C HIS A 162 10.10 45.65 -23.78
N TRP A 163 11.03 46.33 -23.12
CA TRP A 163 12.45 46.24 -23.39
C TRP A 163 13.01 44.80 -23.26
N LEU A 164 12.63 44.08 -22.18
CA LEU A 164 12.99 42.66 -21.95
C LEU A 164 12.47 41.79 -23.10
N LYS A 165 11.24 42.04 -23.52
CA LYS A 165 10.61 41.31 -24.64
C LYS A 165 11.28 41.57 -25.96
N ASP A 166 11.63 42.80 -26.25
CA ASP A 166 12.32 43.20 -27.50
C ASP A 166 13.73 42.60 -27.57
N ARG A 167 14.39 42.39 -26.44
CA ARG A 167 15.66 41.68 -26.33
C ARG A 167 15.51 40.15 -26.52
N GLY A 168 14.29 39.61 -26.52
CA GLY A 168 14.01 38.20 -26.70
C GLY A 168 14.47 37.30 -25.54
N VAL A 169 14.74 37.87 -24.35
CA VAL A 169 15.15 37.14 -23.17
C VAL A 169 13.94 36.66 -22.38
N THR A 170 14.03 35.45 -21.80
CA THR A 170 13.03 34.98 -20.86
C THR A 170 13.37 35.52 -19.48
N ALA A 171 12.52 36.38 -18.94
CA ALA A 171 12.82 37.12 -17.73
C ALA A 171 11.92 36.66 -16.55
N ILE A 172 12.52 36.57 -15.38
CA ILE A 172 11.81 36.51 -14.09
C ILE A 172 12.03 37.85 -13.38
N VAL A 173 10.93 38.41 -12.93
CA VAL A 173 10.93 39.62 -12.10
C VAL A 173 10.27 39.23 -10.77
N THR A 174 10.96 39.42 -9.66
CA THR A 174 10.38 39.14 -8.35
C THR A 174 9.75 40.39 -7.77
N GLY A 175 8.67 40.19 -7.01
CA GLY A 175 7.94 41.26 -6.34
C GLY A 175 7.38 40.86 -4.98
N GLU A 176 7.28 41.82 -4.04
CA GLU A 176 6.67 41.60 -2.75
C GLU A 176 5.14 41.63 -2.84
N SER A 177 4.47 40.77 -2.05
CA SER A 177 3.01 40.81 -1.92
C SER A 177 2.56 42.02 -1.10
N GLY A 178 1.43 42.62 -1.50
CA GLY A 178 0.75 43.64 -0.69
C GLY A 178 -0.28 43.02 0.25
N ASP A 179 -0.80 43.82 1.21
CA ASP A 179 -1.76 43.34 2.21
C ASP A 179 -3.07 42.76 1.65
N LYS A 180 -3.51 43.22 0.48
CA LYS A 180 -4.73 42.77 -0.21
C LYS A 180 -4.57 42.68 -1.73
N THR A 181 -3.36 42.85 -2.25
CA THR A 181 -3.00 42.84 -3.65
C THR A 181 -1.93 41.80 -3.87
N LEU A 182 -1.81 41.26 -5.09
CA LEU A 182 -0.79 40.26 -5.43
C LEU A 182 0.63 40.80 -5.32
N THR A 183 0.78 42.09 -5.62
CA THR A 183 2.03 42.86 -5.48
C THR A 183 1.80 44.12 -4.66
N ARG A 184 2.86 44.67 -4.12
CA ARG A 184 2.81 45.83 -3.23
C ARG A 184 2.11 47.06 -3.86
N TYR A 185 2.31 47.28 -5.16
CA TYR A 185 1.71 48.38 -5.90
C TYR A 185 0.45 47.99 -6.69
N GLY A 186 0.16 46.70 -6.85
CA GLY A 186 -1.02 46.18 -7.56
C GLY A 186 -1.03 46.47 -9.06
N LEU A 187 0.13 46.73 -9.66
CA LEU A 187 0.27 47.16 -11.05
C LEU A 187 0.99 46.13 -11.92
N GLU A 188 1.97 45.46 -11.36
CA GLU A 188 2.93 44.59 -12.04
C GLU A 188 2.22 43.38 -12.67
N GLU A 189 1.22 42.84 -12.03
CA GLU A 189 0.41 41.71 -12.50
C GLU A 189 -0.35 41.99 -13.79
N TYR A 190 -0.67 43.27 -14.07
CA TYR A 190 -1.36 43.64 -15.31
C TYR A 190 -0.43 43.69 -16.53
N VAL A 191 0.85 43.90 -16.29
CA VAL A 191 1.86 44.07 -17.36
C VAL A 191 2.51 42.74 -17.71
N ALA A 192 2.78 41.87 -16.75
CA ALA A 192 3.40 40.57 -16.96
C ALA A 192 2.54 39.60 -17.79
N ASP A 193 3.19 38.78 -18.63
CA ASP A 193 2.51 37.74 -19.41
C ASP A 193 2.21 36.47 -18.60
N CYS A 194 3.04 36.17 -17.60
CA CYS A 194 2.83 35.11 -16.62
C CYS A 194 2.99 35.68 -15.19
N VAL A 195 2.14 35.25 -14.26
CA VAL A 195 2.18 35.67 -12.85
C VAL A 195 2.07 34.41 -11.98
N ILE A 196 3.06 34.21 -11.14
CA ILE A 196 3.12 33.12 -10.17
C ILE A 196 3.16 33.71 -8.78
N LEU A 197 2.27 33.26 -7.91
CA LEU A 197 2.22 33.61 -6.49
C LEU A 197 2.88 32.50 -5.68
N LEU A 198 3.87 32.88 -4.86
CA LEU A 198 4.43 32.05 -3.80
C LEU A 198 3.84 32.50 -2.46
N ASP A 199 3.21 31.59 -1.78
CA ASP A 199 2.55 31.82 -0.50
C ASP A 199 3.22 31.00 0.61
N PHE A 200 3.40 31.62 1.77
CA PHE A 200 3.98 31.02 2.96
C PHE A 200 3.03 31.23 4.13
N ARG A 201 2.31 30.17 4.49
CA ARG A 201 1.31 30.18 5.56
C ARG A 201 1.84 29.48 6.80
N ILE A 202 1.48 30.01 7.95
CA ILE A 202 1.71 29.37 9.24
C ILE A 202 0.35 29.19 9.90
N GLU A 203 -0.09 27.93 9.99
CA GLU A 203 -1.35 27.56 10.65
C GLU A 203 -1.02 26.55 11.77
N GLU A 204 -1.48 26.79 12.99
CA GLU A 204 -1.24 25.91 14.15
C GLU A 204 0.24 25.54 14.36
N GLN A 205 1.16 26.48 14.17
CA GLN A 205 2.62 26.32 14.25
C GLN A 205 3.24 25.49 13.11
N ILE A 206 2.45 25.07 12.14
CA ILE A 206 2.91 24.33 10.96
C ILE A 206 3.04 25.30 9.79
N SER A 207 4.22 25.32 9.16
CA SER A 207 4.47 26.15 7.99
C SER A 207 4.25 25.36 6.70
N THR A 208 3.52 25.95 5.75
CA THR A 208 3.31 25.40 4.42
C THR A 208 3.68 26.41 3.35
N ARG A 209 4.36 25.97 2.30
CA ARG A 209 4.65 26.77 1.10
C ARG A 209 3.80 26.27 -0.06
N ARG A 210 3.15 27.22 -0.75
CA ARG A 210 2.27 26.91 -1.89
C ARG A 210 2.61 27.83 -3.05
N LEU A 211 2.51 27.30 -4.27
CA LEU A 211 2.64 28.04 -5.52
C LEU A 211 1.30 28.03 -6.25
N ARG A 212 0.89 29.16 -6.79
CA ARG A 212 -0.30 29.27 -7.66
C ARG A 212 0.04 30.07 -8.91
N ILE A 213 -0.36 29.53 -10.08
CA ILE A 213 -0.30 30.28 -11.32
C ILE A 213 -1.55 31.14 -11.41
N VAL A 214 -1.37 32.46 -11.21
CA VAL A 214 -2.47 33.43 -11.22
C VAL A 214 -2.88 33.78 -12.63
N LYS A 215 -1.88 33.85 -13.55
CA LYS A 215 -2.07 34.25 -14.92
C LYS A 215 -1.04 33.59 -15.81
N TYR A 216 -1.46 33.16 -17.00
CA TYR A 216 -0.55 32.69 -18.04
C TYR A 216 -1.17 32.96 -19.40
N ARG A 217 -0.73 34.03 -20.10
CA ARG A 217 -1.25 34.40 -21.42
C ARG A 217 -0.77 33.44 -22.51
N GLY A 218 -1.72 32.92 -23.28
CA GLY A 218 -1.43 32.03 -24.40
C GLY A 218 -1.22 30.56 -24.03
N SER A 219 -1.43 30.19 -22.76
CA SER A 219 -1.39 28.80 -22.33
C SER A 219 -2.48 28.49 -21.30
N SER A 220 -3.06 27.30 -21.39
CA SER A 220 -3.84 26.76 -20.27
C SER A 220 -2.90 26.33 -19.16
N HIS A 221 -3.29 26.58 -17.92
CA HIS A 221 -2.55 26.20 -16.73
C HIS A 221 -3.51 25.67 -15.67
N GLY A 222 -2.99 24.96 -14.65
CA GLY A 222 -3.75 24.60 -13.46
C GLY A 222 -4.05 25.85 -12.63
N ALA A 223 -5.28 25.96 -12.12
CA ALA A 223 -5.70 27.08 -11.27
C ALA A 223 -5.53 26.78 -9.77
N ASP A 224 -5.08 25.57 -9.43
CA ASP A 224 -4.96 25.09 -8.07
C ASP A 224 -3.73 25.67 -7.34
N GLU A 225 -3.70 25.53 -6.02
CA GLU A 225 -2.53 25.80 -5.21
C GLU A 225 -1.67 24.52 -5.14
N TYR A 226 -0.40 24.63 -5.49
CA TYR A 226 0.55 23.51 -5.52
C TYR A 226 1.51 23.63 -4.35
N PRO A 227 1.56 22.66 -3.44
CA PRO A 227 2.54 22.67 -2.36
C PRO A 227 3.94 22.46 -2.93
N PHE A 228 4.94 23.08 -2.34
CA PHE A 228 6.33 22.90 -2.72
C PHE A 228 7.27 22.83 -1.53
N LEU A 229 8.34 22.11 -1.68
CA LEU A 229 9.43 21.95 -0.73
C LEU A 229 10.65 22.74 -1.19
N ILE A 230 11.37 23.32 -0.24
CA ILE A 230 12.73 23.85 -0.43
C ILE A 230 13.67 22.99 0.39
N ASP A 231 14.64 22.35 -0.25
CA ASP A 231 15.66 21.53 0.39
C ASP A 231 17.02 21.64 -0.32
N GLU A 232 17.97 20.79 0.04
CA GLU A 232 19.32 20.76 -0.52
C GLU A 232 19.38 20.52 -2.04
N SER A 233 18.28 20.09 -2.66
CA SER A 233 18.17 19.88 -4.12
C SER A 233 17.44 21.02 -4.85
N GLY A 234 17.06 22.09 -4.16
CA GLY A 234 16.28 23.23 -4.68
C GLY A 234 14.80 23.13 -4.40
N LEU A 235 13.96 23.65 -5.29
CA LEU A 235 12.50 23.60 -5.22
C LEU A 235 11.96 22.29 -5.81
N SER A 236 11.02 21.69 -5.10
CA SER A 236 10.27 20.54 -5.58
C SER A 236 8.77 20.81 -5.44
N LEU A 237 8.07 20.92 -6.56
CA LEU A 237 6.62 21.07 -6.61
C LEU A 237 5.96 19.69 -6.80
N LEU A 238 4.81 19.53 -6.19
CA LEU A 238 3.95 18.38 -6.45
C LEU A 238 2.88 18.80 -7.46
N PRO A 239 2.92 18.31 -8.71
CA PRO A 239 1.84 18.52 -9.65
C PRO A 239 0.59 17.83 -9.12
N ILE A 240 -0.42 18.59 -8.73
CA ILE A 240 -1.75 18.07 -8.43
C ILE A 240 -2.45 17.91 -9.78
N THR A 241 -1.96 17.02 -10.61
CA THR A 241 -2.73 16.53 -11.73
C THR A 241 -3.79 15.62 -11.15
N SER A 242 -5.05 15.82 -11.52
CA SER A 242 -6.11 14.84 -11.30
C SER A 242 -5.65 13.56 -11.99
N LEU A 243 -5.02 12.67 -11.21
CA LEU A 243 -4.67 11.34 -11.67
C LEU A 243 -5.98 10.66 -12.00
N GLY A 244 -6.24 10.44 -13.29
CA GLY A 244 -7.42 9.71 -13.74
C GLY A 244 -7.37 8.29 -13.16
N LEU A 245 -8.53 7.62 -13.09
CA LEU A 245 -8.63 6.22 -12.65
C LEU A 245 -8.02 5.22 -13.66
N ASP A 246 -7.34 5.71 -14.69
CA ASP A 246 -6.75 4.89 -15.75
C ASP A 246 -5.29 4.53 -15.41
N TYR A 247 -5.13 3.53 -14.57
CA TYR A 247 -3.82 2.97 -14.21
C TYR A 247 -3.73 1.49 -14.57
N PRO A 248 -2.53 1.00 -14.96
CA PRO A 248 -2.35 -0.38 -15.38
C PRO A 248 -2.44 -1.34 -14.18
N VAL A 249 -3.36 -2.30 -14.25
CA VAL A 249 -3.58 -3.33 -13.22
C VAL A 249 -2.68 -4.54 -13.45
N SER A 250 -2.03 -5.03 -12.41
CA SER A 250 -1.23 -6.26 -12.46
C SER A 250 -2.04 -7.47 -12.00
N THR A 251 -1.87 -8.61 -12.67
CA THR A 251 -2.41 -9.91 -12.23
C THR A 251 -1.40 -10.72 -11.42
N GLU A 252 -0.17 -10.24 -11.29
CA GLU A 252 0.87 -10.88 -10.50
C GLU A 252 0.53 -10.86 -9.02
N ARG A 253 0.82 -11.98 -8.35
CA ARG A 253 0.60 -12.15 -6.91
C ARG A 253 1.92 -12.19 -6.17
N ILE A 254 2.00 -11.54 -5.03
CA ILE A 254 3.19 -11.47 -4.19
C ILE A 254 2.88 -12.01 -2.79
N SER A 255 3.79 -12.82 -2.27
CA SER A 255 3.65 -13.39 -0.92
C SER A 255 3.64 -12.30 0.15
N THR A 256 2.80 -12.48 1.14
CA THR A 256 2.71 -11.65 2.35
C THR A 256 3.90 -11.83 3.28
N GLY A 257 4.67 -12.93 3.13
CA GLY A 257 5.70 -13.38 4.06
C GLY A 257 5.18 -14.32 5.14
N VAL A 258 3.85 -14.54 5.22
CA VAL A 258 3.20 -15.46 6.15
C VAL A 258 2.45 -16.52 5.35
N PRO A 259 2.97 -17.76 5.25
CA PRO A 259 2.42 -18.78 4.34
C PRO A 259 0.94 -19.08 4.57
N LYS A 260 0.48 -19.06 5.82
CA LYS A 260 -0.94 -19.28 6.13
C LYS A 260 -1.83 -18.10 5.70
N LEU A 261 -1.32 -16.87 5.79
CA LEU A 261 -2.04 -15.70 5.26
C LEU A 261 -2.13 -15.78 3.74
N ASP A 262 -1.06 -16.22 3.07
CA ASP A 262 -1.10 -16.47 1.62
C ASP A 262 -2.16 -17.52 1.28
N ALA A 263 -2.29 -18.59 2.07
CA ALA A 263 -3.33 -19.62 1.92
C ALA A 263 -4.75 -19.04 2.11
N MET A 264 -4.96 -18.14 3.06
CA MET A 264 -6.24 -17.44 3.28
C MET A 264 -6.60 -16.49 2.12
N LEU A 265 -5.61 -16.06 1.34
CA LEU A 265 -5.71 -15.18 0.18
C LEU A 265 -5.55 -15.99 -1.13
N ASP A 266 -6.31 -17.06 -1.30
CA ASP A 266 -6.29 -17.91 -2.50
C ASP A 266 -4.92 -18.57 -2.80
N GLY A 267 -4.12 -18.79 -1.77
CA GLY A 267 -2.83 -19.47 -1.83
C GLY A 267 -1.66 -18.67 -2.42
N LYS A 268 -1.83 -17.38 -2.74
CA LYS A 268 -0.85 -16.62 -3.52
C LYS A 268 -0.47 -15.24 -2.93
N GLY A 269 -1.10 -14.82 -1.82
CA GLY A 269 -0.87 -13.50 -1.22
C GLY A 269 -1.57 -12.33 -1.93
N PHE A 270 -0.98 -11.13 -1.94
CA PHE A 270 -1.57 -9.89 -2.46
C PHE A 270 -1.36 -9.73 -3.98
N TYR A 271 -2.18 -8.91 -4.64
CA TYR A 271 -1.87 -8.44 -5.99
C TYR A 271 -0.74 -7.39 -5.95
N ARG A 272 0.18 -7.47 -6.94
CA ARG A 272 1.22 -6.44 -7.11
C ARG A 272 0.59 -5.09 -7.47
N GLY A 273 1.04 -4.03 -6.79
CA GLY A 273 0.50 -2.68 -6.96
C GLY A 273 -0.84 -2.45 -6.25
N SER A 274 -1.31 -3.40 -5.42
CA SER A 274 -2.50 -3.20 -4.58
C SER A 274 -2.17 -2.45 -3.29
N THR A 275 -3.22 -1.86 -2.70
CA THR A 275 -3.14 -1.18 -1.41
C THR A 275 -3.70 -2.08 -0.31
N ILE A 276 -2.86 -2.39 0.67
CA ILE A 276 -3.16 -3.23 1.82
C ILE A 276 -3.26 -2.34 3.06
N LEU A 277 -4.29 -2.52 3.87
CA LEU A 277 -4.45 -1.90 5.17
C LEU A 277 -4.44 -2.95 6.26
N VAL A 278 -3.67 -2.71 7.32
CA VAL A 278 -3.72 -3.48 8.57
C VAL A 278 -4.15 -2.56 9.69
N SER A 279 -5.39 -2.71 10.13
CA SER A 279 -5.95 -1.95 11.25
C SER A 279 -5.94 -2.75 12.55
N GLY A 280 -5.94 -2.08 13.69
CA GLY A 280 -6.02 -2.69 15.01
C GLY A 280 -5.54 -1.78 16.13
N THR A 281 -5.84 -2.15 17.37
CA THR A 281 -5.44 -1.41 18.58
C THR A 281 -3.92 -1.46 18.80
N ALA A 282 -3.40 -0.63 19.71
CA ALA A 282 -1.99 -0.66 20.07
C ALA A 282 -1.55 -2.04 20.58
N GLY A 283 -0.37 -2.49 20.19
CA GLY A 283 0.21 -3.76 20.64
C GLY A 283 -0.32 -5.03 19.94
N THR A 284 -1.22 -4.93 18.96
CA THR A 284 -1.76 -6.10 18.25
C THR A 284 -0.80 -6.74 17.24
N GLY A 285 0.32 -6.06 16.89
CA GLY A 285 1.34 -6.62 15.99
C GLY A 285 1.35 -6.06 14.56
N LYS A 286 0.76 -4.86 14.35
CA LYS A 286 0.74 -4.18 13.04
C LYS A 286 2.14 -3.94 12.48
N THR A 287 3.03 -3.36 13.29
CA THR A 287 4.44 -3.13 12.91
C THR A 287 5.19 -4.45 12.63
N SER A 288 4.85 -5.54 13.35
CA SER A 288 5.42 -6.86 13.06
C SER A 288 4.97 -7.39 11.71
N MET A 289 3.71 -7.15 11.34
CA MET A 289 3.17 -7.54 10.03
C MET A 289 3.82 -6.72 8.90
N SER A 290 3.95 -5.40 9.06
CA SER A 290 4.62 -4.55 8.08
C SER A 290 6.10 -4.91 7.91
N GLY A 291 6.82 -5.20 9.01
CA GLY A 291 8.21 -5.69 8.98
C GLY A 291 8.35 -7.04 8.28
N THR A 292 7.39 -7.95 8.48
CA THR A 292 7.36 -9.26 7.80
C THR A 292 7.15 -9.09 6.29
N PHE A 293 6.27 -8.19 5.88
CA PHE A 293 6.04 -7.89 4.47
C PHE A 293 7.27 -7.23 3.83
N ALA A 294 7.96 -6.33 4.55
CA ALA A 294 9.23 -5.73 4.12
C ALA A 294 10.32 -6.79 3.92
N ASP A 295 10.48 -7.72 4.88
CA ASP A 295 11.45 -8.83 4.76
C ASP A 295 11.13 -9.73 3.55
N ALA A 296 9.85 -10.05 3.34
CA ALA A 296 9.41 -10.85 2.21
C ALA A 296 9.70 -10.15 0.86
N ALA A 297 9.47 -8.84 0.77
CA ALA A 297 9.81 -8.05 -0.41
C ALA A 297 11.31 -8.06 -0.69
N CYS A 298 12.13 -7.78 0.34
CA CYS A 298 13.59 -7.78 0.21
C CYS A 298 14.17 -9.16 -0.13
N ARG A 299 13.56 -10.26 0.35
CA ARG A 299 13.93 -11.64 -0.07
C ARG A 299 13.66 -11.88 -1.55
N ARG A 300 12.64 -11.26 -2.15
CA ARG A 300 12.38 -11.30 -3.60
C ARG A 300 13.33 -10.40 -4.40
N GLY A 301 14.24 -9.65 -3.74
CA GLY A 301 15.13 -8.68 -4.37
C GLY A 301 14.47 -7.33 -4.66
N GLU A 302 13.29 -7.07 -4.10
CA GLU A 302 12.53 -5.84 -4.29
C GLU A 302 13.00 -4.77 -3.30
N ARG A 303 13.05 -3.51 -3.78
CA ARG A 303 13.32 -2.36 -2.90
C ARG A 303 12.08 -2.01 -2.13
N CYS A 304 12.21 -1.90 -0.82
CA CYS A 304 11.14 -1.55 0.11
C CYS A 304 11.46 -0.20 0.78
N LEU A 305 10.56 0.75 0.65
CA LEU A 305 10.62 2.04 1.33
C LEU A 305 9.65 2.03 2.51
N TYR A 306 10.16 2.28 3.72
CA TYR A 306 9.39 2.22 4.97
C TYR A 306 9.34 3.60 5.63
N PHE A 307 8.18 4.22 5.66
CA PHE A 307 7.91 5.43 6.42
C PHE A 307 7.44 5.07 7.83
N ALA A 308 8.21 5.48 8.83
CA ALA A 308 7.94 5.24 10.25
C ALA A 308 7.59 6.56 10.95
N PHE A 309 6.37 6.68 11.45
CA PHE A 309 5.87 7.89 12.10
C PHE A 309 5.82 7.79 13.63
N GLU A 310 6.04 6.61 14.20
CA GLU A 310 5.97 6.38 15.64
C GLU A 310 7.31 5.90 16.21
N GLU A 311 7.91 4.89 15.58
CA GLU A 311 9.15 4.28 16.04
C GLU A 311 10.36 4.69 15.17
N SER A 312 11.54 4.76 15.80
CA SER A 312 12.78 4.98 15.04
C SER A 312 13.18 3.70 14.26
N PRO A 313 13.95 3.83 13.17
CA PRO A 313 14.45 2.68 12.41
C PRO A 313 15.19 1.65 13.29
N SER A 314 16.00 2.13 14.23
CA SER A 314 16.74 1.26 15.17
C SER A 314 15.82 0.49 16.09
N GLN A 315 14.70 1.07 16.54
CA GLN A 315 13.68 0.39 17.35
C GLN A 315 12.98 -0.69 16.54
N ILE A 316 12.52 -0.37 15.32
CA ILE A 316 11.87 -1.34 14.42
C ILE A 316 12.81 -2.51 14.14
N ILE A 317 14.06 -2.25 13.77
CA ILE A 317 15.07 -3.30 13.49
C ILE A 317 15.29 -4.19 14.71
N ARG A 318 15.44 -3.59 15.90
CA ARG A 318 15.61 -4.35 17.16
C ARG A 318 14.39 -5.20 17.46
N ASN A 319 13.18 -4.59 17.36
CA ASN A 319 11.92 -5.27 17.66
C ASN A 319 11.67 -6.44 16.67
N MET A 320 12.01 -6.26 15.40
CA MET A 320 11.93 -7.36 14.42
C MET A 320 12.98 -8.43 14.68
N GLY A 321 14.18 -8.06 15.15
CA GLY A 321 15.21 -9.01 15.58
C GLY A 321 14.75 -9.93 16.71
N SER A 322 13.94 -9.43 17.66
CA SER A 322 13.38 -10.24 18.76
C SER A 322 12.42 -11.34 18.33
N ILE A 323 11.82 -11.21 17.14
CA ILE A 323 10.94 -12.22 16.54
C ILE A 323 11.62 -12.96 15.37
N GLY A 324 12.97 -12.96 15.32
CA GLY A 324 13.75 -13.73 14.35
C GLY A 324 13.88 -13.11 12.96
N MET A 325 13.55 -11.83 12.78
CA MET A 325 13.67 -11.12 11.49
C MET A 325 14.81 -10.11 11.49
N ASP A 326 15.83 -10.35 10.69
CA ASP A 326 16.97 -9.45 10.53
C ASP A 326 16.72 -8.45 9.38
N LEU A 327 16.13 -7.30 9.70
CA LEU A 327 15.95 -6.21 8.74
C LEU A 327 17.25 -5.42 8.50
N ALA A 328 18.22 -5.46 9.42
CA ALA A 328 19.48 -4.73 9.27
C ALA A 328 20.28 -5.18 8.03
N ARG A 329 20.21 -6.46 7.68
CA ARG A 329 20.86 -7.00 6.47
C ARG A 329 20.33 -6.36 5.18
N TRP A 330 19.03 -6.03 5.14
CA TRP A 330 18.40 -5.43 3.95
C TRP A 330 18.74 -3.94 3.81
N VAL A 331 18.84 -3.23 4.95
CA VAL A 331 19.34 -1.85 4.97
C VAL A 331 20.79 -1.81 4.44
N LYS A 332 21.67 -2.69 4.91
CA LYS A 332 23.05 -2.79 4.43
C LYS A 332 23.17 -3.14 2.94
N ARG A 333 22.21 -3.88 2.39
CA ARG A 333 22.15 -4.23 0.96
C ARG A 333 21.50 -3.16 0.10
N GLY A 334 20.98 -2.06 0.68
CA GLY A 334 20.29 -1.00 -0.04
C GLY A 334 18.90 -1.42 -0.57
N LEU A 335 18.34 -2.56 -0.09
CA LEU A 335 17.00 -3.02 -0.46
C LEU A 335 15.92 -2.46 0.46
N LEU A 336 16.24 -2.11 1.70
CA LEU A 336 15.32 -1.48 2.65
C LEU A 336 15.84 -0.09 3.02
N LYS A 337 15.02 0.93 2.77
CA LYS A 337 15.27 2.32 3.20
C LYS A 337 14.19 2.72 4.18
N PHE A 338 14.61 3.18 5.36
CA PHE A 338 13.71 3.82 6.33
C PHE A 338 13.74 5.33 6.15
N HIS A 339 12.55 5.93 6.23
CA HIS A 339 12.37 7.35 6.41
C HIS A 339 11.53 7.56 7.67
N SER A 340 12.10 8.17 8.69
CA SER A 340 11.39 8.45 9.95
C SER A 340 11.23 9.94 10.15
N ALA A 341 10.00 10.37 10.42
CA ALA A 341 9.66 11.74 10.75
C ALA A 341 8.47 11.74 11.70
N ARG A 342 8.40 12.74 12.59
CA ARG A 342 7.16 12.96 13.33
C ARG A 342 6.21 13.78 12.47
N PRO A 343 4.94 13.35 12.27
CA PRO A 343 4.00 14.06 11.40
C PRO A 343 3.77 15.52 11.79
N SER A 344 3.85 15.84 13.09
CA SER A 344 3.69 17.21 13.61
C SER A 344 4.83 18.19 13.23
N LEU A 345 5.90 17.73 12.59
CA LEU A 345 7.01 18.60 12.15
C LEU A 345 6.66 19.39 10.88
N TYR A 346 5.78 18.89 10.06
CA TYR A 346 5.42 19.45 8.75
C TYR A 346 3.92 19.35 8.51
N GLY A 347 3.37 20.24 7.68
CA GLY A 347 2.00 20.09 7.18
C GLY A 347 1.84 18.85 6.28
N LEU A 348 0.61 18.37 6.17
CA LEU A 348 0.27 17.18 5.38
C LEU A 348 0.77 17.26 3.93
N GLU A 349 0.69 18.43 3.32
CA GLU A 349 1.13 18.64 1.93
C GLU A 349 2.65 18.46 1.78
N MET A 350 3.42 18.86 2.80
CA MET A 350 4.86 18.66 2.84
C MET A 350 5.22 17.18 3.00
N HIS A 351 4.44 16.42 3.77
CA HIS A 351 4.58 14.97 3.80
C HIS A 351 4.34 14.34 2.43
N LEU A 352 3.33 14.80 1.70
CA LEU A 352 3.03 14.30 0.37
C LEU A 352 4.18 14.57 -0.63
N VAL A 353 4.73 15.79 -0.63
CA VAL A 353 5.90 16.13 -1.46
C VAL A 353 7.10 15.24 -1.09
N THR A 354 7.33 15.05 0.21
CA THR A 354 8.42 14.19 0.71
C THR A 354 8.23 12.74 0.27
N PHE A 355 6.99 12.19 0.34
CA PHE A 355 6.69 10.85 -0.16
C PHE A 355 7.08 10.74 -1.63
N HIS A 356 6.61 11.65 -2.47
CA HIS A 356 6.89 11.63 -3.91
C HIS A 356 8.40 11.73 -4.18
N LYS A 357 9.09 12.66 -3.53
CA LYS A 357 10.53 12.84 -3.68
C LYS A 357 11.30 11.55 -3.36
N VAL A 358 11.06 10.98 -2.17
CA VAL A 358 11.78 9.78 -1.72
C VAL A 358 11.41 8.55 -2.56
N ILE A 359 10.15 8.46 -3.02
CA ILE A 359 9.71 7.41 -3.95
C ILE A 359 10.46 7.52 -5.28
N ASP A 360 10.57 8.70 -5.85
CA ASP A 360 11.26 8.91 -7.13
C ASP A 360 12.76 8.60 -7.02
N GLU A 361 13.41 9.06 -5.95
CA GLU A 361 14.85 8.83 -5.71
C GLU A 361 15.16 7.35 -5.50
N PHE A 362 14.36 6.67 -4.66
CA PHE A 362 14.63 5.29 -4.28
C PHE A 362 14.03 4.28 -5.25
N ASN A 363 12.96 4.63 -5.99
CA ASN A 363 12.21 3.79 -6.91
C ASN A 363 11.86 2.41 -6.32
N PRO A 364 11.06 2.36 -5.24
CA PRO A 364 10.70 1.13 -4.55
C PRO A 364 9.66 0.31 -5.33
N GLN A 365 9.57 -1.00 -5.06
CA GLN A 365 8.47 -1.87 -5.49
C GLN A 365 7.44 -2.06 -4.39
N VAL A 366 7.85 -1.82 -3.13
CA VAL A 366 6.99 -1.87 -1.94
C VAL A 366 7.14 -0.58 -1.15
N PHE A 367 6.02 -0.02 -0.74
CA PHE A 367 5.94 1.20 0.06
C PHE A 367 5.12 0.93 1.33
N ILE A 368 5.67 1.24 2.49
CA ILE A 368 5.06 1.00 3.79
C ILE A 368 4.91 2.32 4.54
N VAL A 369 3.76 2.56 5.18
CA VAL A 369 3.53 3.65 6.13
C VAL A 369 3.01 3.09 7.44
N ASP A 370 3.71 3.39 8.53
CA ASP A 370 3.42 2.83 9.85
C ASP A 370 3.53 3.88 10.98
N PRO A 371 2.38 4.30 11.55
CA PRO A 371 1.00 4.18 11.08
C PRO A 371 0.50 5.44 10.35
N ILE A 372 -0.56 5.30 9.52
CA ILE A 372 -1.20 6.45 8.84
C ILE A 372 -2.00 7.33 9.80
N SER A 373 -2.56 6.75 10.87
CA SER A 373 -3.34 7.48 11.88
C SER A 373 -2.58 8.65 12.51
N ASN A 374 -1.25 8.60 12.55
CA ASN A 374 -0.45 9.71 13.09
C ASN A 374 -0.45 10.95 12.18
N LEU A 375 -0.87 10.84 10.92
CA LEU A 375 -1.02 11.99 10.02
C LEU A 375 -2.14 12.94 10.48
N SER A 376 -3.11 12.46 11.28
CA SER A 376 -4.15 13.30 11.90
C SER A 376 -3.59 14.38 12.84
N ALA A 377 -2.35 14.22 13.29
CA ALA A 377 -1.64 15.27 14.07
C ALA A 377 -1.18 16.47 13.21
N ALA A 378 -1.24 16.36 11.88
CA ALA A 378 -0.77 17.39 10.95
C ALA A 378 -1.91 18.05 10.14
N GLY A 379 -3.17 17.65 10.34
CA GLY A 379 -4.34 18.21 9.65
C GLY A 379 -5.64 17.49 9.98
N THR A 380 -6.72 17.91 9.35
CA THR A 380 -8.07 17.34 9.53
C THR A 380 -8.21 15.98 8.85
N GLU A 381 -9.18 15.16 9.29
CA GLU A 381 -9.49 13.85 8.66
C GLU A 381 -9.75 13.96 7.15
N SER A 382 -10.45 15.02 6.71
CA SER A 382 -10.72 15.26 5.29
C SER A 382 -9.45 15.55 4.48
N GLU A 383 -8.51 16.29 5.05
CA GLU A 383 -7.20 16.59 4.43
C GLU A 383 -6.33 15.34 4.37
N VAL A 384 -6.26 14.56 5.46
CA VAL A 384 -5.55 13.29 5.50
C VAL A 384 -6.11 12.33 4.45
N LYS A 385 -7.43 12.20 4.34
CA LYS A 385 -8.08 11.38 3.30
C LYS A 385 -7.72 11.85 1.89
N SER A 386 -7.74 13.16 1.64
CA SER A 386 -7.36 13.73 0.35
C SER A 386 -5.91 13.40 -0.02
N ILE A 387 -5.00 13.55 0.93
CA ILE A 387 -3.56 13.26 0.73
C ILE A 387 -3.30 11.77 0.52
N LEU A 388 -3.94 10.90 1.32
CA LEU A 388 -3.83 9.46 1.14
C LEU A 388 -4.41 9.01 -0.21
N THR A 389 -5.50 9.63 -0.67
CA THR A 389 -6.05 9.36 -2.01
C THR A 389 -5.01 9.65 -3.09
N ARG A 390 -4.41 10.84 -3.09
CA ARG A 390 -3.39 11.25 -4.06
C ARG A 390 -2.14 10.35 -4.00
N LEU A 391 -1.69 10.01 -2.80
CA LEU A 391 -0.55 9.11 -2.60
C LEU A 391 -0.84 7.72 -3.16
N ILE A 392 -2.00 7.14 -2.84
CA ILE A 392 -2.41 5.81 -3.31
C ILE A 392 -2.52 5.78 -4.84
N ASP A 393 -3.12 6.81 -5.45
CA ASP A 393 -3.23 6.89 -6.90
C ASP A 393 -1.85 6.97 -7.56
N HIS A 394 -0.93 7.77 -7.02
CA HIS A 394 0.45 7.83 -7.50
C HIS A 394 1.18 6.46 -7.40
N LEU A 395 1.04 5.77 -6.26
CA LEU A 395 1.65 4.46 -6.04
C LEU A 395 1.07 3.40 -6.99
N LYS A 396 -0.25 3.43 -7.23
CA LYS A 396 -0.92 2.55 -8.19
C LYS A 396 -0.45 2.78 -9.62
N MET A 397 -0.28 4.04 -10.05
CA MET A 397 0.29 4.36 -11.36
C MET A 397 1.69 3.77 -11.54
N LYS A 398 2.53 3.83 -10.51
CA LYS A 398 3.87 3.24 -10.50
C LYS A 398 3.89 1.74 -10.24
N LYS A 399 2.73 1.08 -10.06
CA LYS A 399 2.59 -0.34 -9.69
C LYS A 399 3.34 -0.71 -8.40
N ILE A 400 3.43 0.22 -7.46
CA ILE A 400 4.07 0.02 -6.16
C ILE A 400 3.06 -0.60 -5.21
N SER A 401 3.37 -1.75 -4.63
CA SER A 401 2.52 -2.39 -3.61
C SER A 401 2.60 -1.60 -2.32
N THR A 402 1.44 -1.17 -1.82
CA THR A 402 1.35 -0.26 -0.69
C THR A 402 0.83 -0.98 0.54
N PHE A 403 1.53 -0.85 1.66
CA PHE A 403 1.15 -1.44 2.93
C PHE A 403 1.00 -0.35 3.99
N LEU A 404 -0.20 -0.18 4.48
CA LEU A 404 -0.56 0.86 5.44
C LEU A 404 -0.95 0.20 6.77
N THR A 405 -0.51 0.76 7.88
CA THR A 405 -1.03 0.39 9.20
C THR A 405 -1.89 1.52 9.76
N ASP A 406 -2.94 1.17 10.48
CA ASP A 406 -3.85 2.12 11.09
C ASP A 406 -4.14 1.76 12.56
N LEU A 407 -4.17 2.77 13.43
CA LEU A 407 -4.47 2.61 14.85
C LEU A 407 -5.97 2.84 15.08
N THR A 408 -6.68 1.80 15.49
CA THR A 408 -8.11 1.89 15.82
C THR A 408 -8.32 2.08 17.33
N HIS A 409 -9.36 2.82 17.71
CA HIS A 409 -9.72 3.02 19.10
C HIS A 409 -10.62 1.89 19.63
N PHE A 410 -10.51 1.60 20.93
CA PHE A 410 -11.39 0.65 21.60
C PHE A 410 -12.85 1.11 21.55
N GLY A 411 -13.76 0.23 21.11
CA GLY A 411 -15.22 0.47 21.17
C GLY A 411 -15.89 0.96 19.90
N GLY A 412 -15.14 1.23 18.82
CA GLY A 412 -15.69 1.54 17.50
C GLY A 412 -16.22 0.28 16.78
N SER A 413 -17.10 0.46 15.77
CA SER A 413 -17.49 -0.65 14.90
C SER A 413 -16.24 -1.16 14.15
N LEU A 414 -16.18 -2.47 13.93
CA LEU A 414 -15.03 -3.15 13.29
C LEU A 414 -14.72 -2.66 11.87
N GLU A 415 -15.64 -1.92 11.26
CA GLU A 415 -15.63 -1.51 9.86
C GLU A 415 -15.28 -0.03 9.66
N HIS A 416 -14.94 0.71 10.73
CA HIS A 416 -14.51 2.10 10.63
C HIS A 416 -12.99 2.23 10.76
N THR A 417 -12.35 2.83 9.75
CA THR A 417 -11.00 3.37 9.85
C THR A 417 -11.09 4.80 10.36
N SER A 418 -10.10 5.25 11.13
CA SER A 418 -9.99 6.64 11.60
C SER A 418 -10.04 7.67 10.45
N GLU A 419 -9.62 7.26 9.25
CA GLU A 419 -9.46 8.13 8.09
C GLU A 419 -10.51 7.91 6.97
N GLU A 420 -11.56 7.10 7.22
CA GLU A 420 -12.60 6.75 6.22
C GLU A 420 -12.07 6.37 4.82
N ILE A 421 -10.89 5.74 4.75
CA ILE A 421 -10.21 5.39 3.50
C ILE A 421 -10.59 4.00 2.96
N SER A 422 -11.55 3.33 3.56
CA SER A 422 -11.93 1.95 3.21
C SER A 422 -12.23 1.74 1.72
N SER A 423 -12.71 2.78 1.01
CA SER A 423 -12.98 2.73 -0.43
C SER A 423 -11.71 2.65 -1.29
N LEU A 424 -10.58 3.14 -0.81
CA LEU A 424 -9.29 3.18 -1.51
C LEU A 424 -8.48 1.88 -1.35
N ILE A 425 -8.83 1.09 -0.33
CA ILE A 425 -8.10 -0.12 0.06
C ILE A 425 -8.57 -1.32 -0.77
N ASP A 426 -7.62 -2.09 -1.26
CA ASP A 426 -7.89 -3.32 -2.02
C ASP A 426 -7.99 -4.54 -1.09
N THR A 427 -7.10 -4.65 -0.09
CA THR A 427 -7.15 -5.69 0.94
C THR A 427 -7.08 -5.08 2.33
N TRP A 428 -8.03 -5.44 3.20
CA TRP A 428 -8.10 -4.94 4.56
C TRP A 428 -8.03 -6.09 5.56
N LEU A 429 -6.99 -6.08 6.37
CA LEU A 429 -6.75 -6.99 7.47
C LEU A 429 -7.02 -6.28 8.80
N LEU A 430 -7.68 -6.96 9.72
CA LEU A 430 -7.91 -6.48 11.08
C LEU A 430 -7.18 -7.37 12.08
N LEU A 431 -6.36 -6.77 12.92
CA LEU A 431 -5.76 -7.41 14.10
C LEU A 431 -6.53 -6.98 15.34
N ARG A 432 -7.12 -7.93 16.05
CA ARG A 432 -7.94 -7.69 17.24
C ARG A 432 -7.51 -8.57 18.40
N ASP A 433 -7.50 -8.00 19.59
CA ASP A 433 -7.36 -8.78 20.81
C ASP A 433 -8.67 -9.53 21.12
N ILE A 434 -8.53 -10.81 21.46
CA ILE A 434 -9.60 -11.72 21.88
C ILE A 434 -9.32 -12.07 23.34
N GLU A 435 -10.14 -11.55 24.23
CA GLU A 435 -10.04 -11.83 25.67
C GLU A 435 -10.99 -12.97 26.04
N LEU A 436 -10.42 -14.07 26.48
CA LEU A 436 -11.20 -15.26 26.91
C LEU A 436 -10.51 -15.94 28.09
N ASN A 437 -11.26 -16.22 29.16
CA ASN A 437 -10.80 -16.97 30.34
C ASN A 437 -9.52 -16.42 30.99
N GLY A 438 -9.35 -15.09 30.99
CA GLY A 438 -8.16 -14.45 31.58
C GLY A 438 -6.93 -14.46 30.69
N GLU A 439 -7.03 -14.93 29.46
CA GLU A 439 -5.98 -14.81 28.41
C GLU A 439 -6.36 -13.75 27.39
N ARG A 440 -5.35 -13.01 26.93
CA ARG A 440 -5.47 -12.04 25.83
C ARG A 440 -4.70 -12.57 24.63
N ASN A 441 -5.42 -13.13 23.67
CA ASN A 441 -4.90 -13.66 22.42
C ASN A 441 -5.20 -12.68 21.27
N ARG A 442 -4.47 -12.77 20.17
CA ARG A 442 -4.68 -11.92 19.00
C ARG A 442 -5.34 -12.71 17.89
N GLY A 443 -6.36 -12.13 17.27
CA GLY A 443 -7.03 -12.67 16.08
C GLY A 443 -6.74 -11.84 14.85
N LEU A 444 -6.51 -12.49 13.71
CA LEU A 444 -6.42 -11.87 12.39
C LEU A 444 -7.70 -12.17 11.60
N TYR A 445 -8.26 -11.11 11.01
CA TYR A 445 -9.46 -11.14 10.16
C TYR A 445 -9.13 -10.56 8.80
N ILE A 446 -9.69 -11.13 7.73
CA ILE A 446 -9.71 -10.51 6.41
C ILE A 446 -11.09 -9.87 6.26
N LEU A 447 -11.17 -8.54 6.40
CA LEU A 447 -12.44 -7.82 6.27
C LEU A 447 -12.84 -7.63 4.81
N LYS A 448 -11.82 -7.49 3.93
CA LYS A 448 -12.03 -7.21 2.52
C LYS A 448 -10.83 -7.67 1.70
N SER A 449 -11.08 -8.23 0.51
CA SER A 449 -10.04 -8.47 -0.48
C SER A 449 -10.66 -8.40 -1.88
N ARG A 450 -10.32 -7.35 -2.62
CA ARG A 450 -10.90 -7.10 -3.95
C ARG A 450 -10.27 -8.03 -4.99
N GLY A 451 -11.12 -8.57 -5.86
CA GLY A 451 -10.67 -9.36 -7.01
C GLY A 451 -10.12 -10.76 -6.69
N MET A 452 -10.23 -11.23 -5.42
CA MET A 452 -9.82 -12.57 -5.04
C MET A 452 -10.74 -13.20 -4.00
N ALA A 453 -10.85 -14.53 -4.03
CA ALA A 453 -11.47 -15.29 -2.95
C ALA A 453 -10.57 -15.21 -1.70
N HIS A 454 -11.17 -15.11 -0.54
CA HIS A 454 -10.46 -15.09 0.73
C HIS A 454 -11.24 -15.86 1.80
N SER A 455 -10.53 -16.31 2.81
CA SER A 455 -11.13 -17.00 3.95
C SER A 455 -11.87 -16.03 4.86
N ASN A 456 -13.08 -16.42 5.27
CA ASN A 456 -13.85 -15.71 6.32
C ASN A 456 -13.50 -16.17 7.73
N GLN A 457 -12.58 -17.12 7.88
CA GLN A 457 -12.21 -17.67 9.18
C GLN A 457 -11.20 -16.76 9.87
N ILE A 458 -11.43 -16.56 11.16
CA ILE A 458 -10.49 -15.90 12.05
C ILE A 458 -9.29 -16.83 12.25
N GLN A 459 -8.08 -16.28 12.30
CA GLN A 459 -6.88 -17.01 12.68
C GLN A 459 -6.29 -16.41 13.94
N GLU A 460 -5.82 -17.26 14.88
CA GLU A 460 -5.05 -16.79 16.02
C GLU A 460 -3.66 -16.33 15.54
N PHE A 461 -3.31 -15.08 15.86
CA PHE A 461 -2.07 -14.43 15.44
C PHE A 461 -1.02 -14.53 16.53
N LEU A 462 0.06 -15.25 16.27
CA LEU A 462 1.16 -15.46 17.20
C LEU A 462 2.44 -14.78 16.70
N LEU A 463 3.14 -14.11 17.63
CA LEU A 463 4.51 -13.66 17.44
C LEU A 463 5.44 -14.68 18.09
N THR A 464 6.29 -15.31 17.29
CA THR A 464 7.24 -16.33 17.72
C THR A 464 8.68 -15.86 17.45
N ASN A 465 9.67 -16.56 17.97
CA ASN A 465 11.07 -16.33 17.63
C ASN A 465 11.45 -16.70 16.18
N GLN A 466 10.51 -17.21 15.39
CA GLN A 466 10.67 -17.54 13.97
C GLN A 466 9.78 -16.67 13.07
N GLY A 467 9.21 -15.58 13.60
CA GLY A 467 8.31 -14.69 12.91
C GLY A 467 6.85 -14.85 13.30
N ILE A 468 5.97 -14.44 12.40
CA ILE A 468 4.52 -14.54 12.56
C ILE A 468 4.04 -15.94 12.19
N ASP A 469 3.28 -16.57 13.08
CA ASP A 469 2.50 -17.78 12.78
C ASP A 469 1.01 -17.53 12.97
N LEU A 470 0.19 -18.15 12.11
CA LEU A 470 -1.26 -18.13 12.19
C LEU A 470 -1.76 -19.52 12.55
N ILE A 471 -2.65 -19.62 13.51
CA ILE A 471 -3.20 -20.90 13.94
C ILE A 471 -4.71 -20.87 13.81
N ASP A 472 -5.29 -21.99 13.30
CA ASP A 472 -6.73 -22.14 13.22
C ASP A 472 -7.35 -22.06 14.60
N ILE A 473 -8.31 -21.19 14.77
CA ILE A 473 -9.11 -21.13 15.99
C ILE A 473 -10.11 -22.27 15.99
N TYR A 474 -10.48 -22.71 17.19
CA TYR A 474 -11.53 -23.69 17.34
C TYR A 474 -12.91 -23.00 17.35
N THR A 475 -13.76 -23.35 16.40
CA THR A 475 -15.15 -22.91 16.31
C THR A 475 -16.06 -24.05 16.74
N GLY A 476 -16.15 -24.31 18.05
CA GLY A 476 -17.14 -25.20 18.64
C GLY A 476 -18.48 -24.50 18.86
N SER A 477 -19.43 -25.18 19.49
CA SER A 477 -20.82 -24.74 19.70
C SER A 477 -20.94 -23.33 20.31
N GLY A 478 -20.72 -22.27 19.54
CA GLY A 478 -21.10 -20.89 19.82
C GLY A 478 -20.00 -19.91 20.22
N GLU A 479 -18.79 -20.32 20.59
CA GLU A 479 -17.71 -19.42 20.98
C GLU A 479 -16.39 -19.68 20.22
N VAL A 480 -15.66 -18.59 19.95
CA VAL A 480 -14.32 -18.64 19.35
C VAL A 480 -13.30 -18.95 20.42
N LEU A 481 -12.75 -20.17 20.43
CA LEU A 481 -11.75 -20.58 21.41
C LEU A 481 -10.33 -20.42 20.87
N THR A 482 -9.48 -19.69 21.62
CA THR A 482 -8.06 -19.44 21.34
C THR A 482 -7.19 -19.90 22.51
N GLY A 483 -5.88 -19.99 22.34
CA GLY A 483 -4.92 -20.26 23.40
C GLY A 483 -5.16 -21.57 24.14
N SER A 484 -5.11 -21.53 25.49
CA SER A 484 -5.28 -22.68 26.37
C SER A 484 -6.69 -23.28 26.29
N ALA A 485 -7.74 -22.46 26.12
CA ALA A 485 -9.12 -22.91 25.97
C ALA A 485 -9.28 -23.85 24.77
N ARG A 486 -8.64 -23.51 23.61
CA ARG A 486 -8.60 -24.39 22.45
C ARG A 486 -7.90 -25.71 22.75
N ALA A 487 -6.77 -25.67 23.46
CA ALA A 487 -6.01 -26.89 23.80
C ALA A 487 -6.81 -27.82 24.68
N VAL A 488 -7.49 -27.29 25.69
CA VAL A 488 -8.37 -28.05 26.60
C VAL A 488 -9.55 -28.68 25.83
N GLN A 489 -10.21 -27.92 24.96
CA GLN A 489 -11.32 -28.43 24.16
C GLN A 489 -10.89 -29.57 23.23
N LYS A 490 -9.78 -29.39 22.50
CA LYS A 490 -9.21 -30.43 21.62
C LYS A 490 -8.81 -31.68 22.39
N ALA A 491 -8.28 -31.53 23.60
CA ALA A 491 -7.96 -32.66 24.49
C ALA A 491 -9.23 -33.38 24.95
N GLY A 492 -10.28 -32.65 25.34
CA GLY A 492 -11.58 -33.17 25.69
C GLY A 492 -12.25 -33.97 24.57
N GLU A 493 -12.21 -33.45 23.34
CA GLU A 493 -12.77 -34.15 22.17
C GLU A 493 -11.99 -35.42 21.80
N LYS A 494 -10.66 -35.39 21.90
CA LYS A 494 -9.84 -36.58 21.69
C LYS A 494 -10.16 -37.64 22.76
N ALA A 495 -10.32 -37.22 24.01
CA ALA A 495 -10.70 -38.13 25.09
C ALA A 495 -12.11 -38.72 24.90
N SER A 496 -13.08 -37.91 24.47
CA SER A 496 -14.45 -38.34 24.14
C SER A 496 -14.50 -39.31 22.97
N SER A 497 -13.75 -38.99 21.88
CA SER A 497 -13.63 -39.86 20.71
C SER A 497 -13.00 -41.21 21.07
N LEU A 498 -11.93 -41.20 21.88
CA LEU A 498 -11.29 -42.43 22.39
C LEU A 498 -12.24 -43.24 23.24
N ALA A 499 -12.99 -42.62 24.15
CA ALA A 499 -14.00 -43.28 24.96
C ALA A 499 -15.11 -43.93 24.13
N CYS A 500 -15.59 -43.24 23.10
CA CYS A 500 -16.58 -43.76 22.16
C CYS A 500 -16.05 -44.99 21.36
N HIS A 501 -14.81 -44.95 20.89
CA HIS A 501 -14.16 -46.08 20.23
C HIS A 501 -14.02 -47.29 21.19
N LEU A 502 -13.56 -47.07 22.41
CA LEU A 502 -13.42 -48.12 23.42
C LEU A 502 -14.78 -48.77 23.77
N GLU A 503 -15.84 -47.96 23.85
CA GLU A 503 -17.20 -48.49 24.13
C GLU A 503 -17.74 -49.29 22.94
N ALA A 504 -17.51 -48.82 21.71
CA ALA A 504 -17.86 -49.57 20.50
C ALA A 504 -17.13 -50.93 20.40
N ASP A 505 -15.83 -50.97 20.68
CA ASP A 505 -15.03 -52.18 20.76
C ASP A 505 -15.53 -53.13 21.85
N ARG A 506 -15.92 -52.60 23.01
CA ARG A 506 -16.48 -53.40 24.13
C ARG A 506 -17.80 -54.04 23.71
N ARG A 507 -18.70 -53.32 23.07
CA ARG A 507 -19.97 -53.82 22.54
C ARG A 507 -19.75 -54.91 21.48
N LEU A 508 -18.79 -54.72 20.60
CA LEU A 508 -18.44 -55.71 19.56
C LEU A 508 -17.93 -57.01 20.16
N ARG A 509 -17.03 -56.96 21.16
CA ARG A 509 -16.52 -58.12 21.90
C ARG A 509 -17.62 -58.82 22.69
N GLU A 510 -18.58 -58.11 23.25
CA GLU A 510 -19.72 -58.68 23.94
C GLU A 510 -20.66 -59.39 22.96
N GLN A 511 -20.92 -58.83 21.78
CA GLN A 511 -21.70 -59.49 20.74
C GLN A 511 -21.00 -60.73 20.20
N GLU A 512 -19.69 -60.73 20.02
CA GLU A 512 -18.93 -61.92 19.61
C GLU A 512 -18.98 -63.03 20.68
N ARG A 513 -18.88 -62.65 21.96
CA ARG A 513 -19.05 -63.63 23.05
C ARG A 513 -20.44 -64.23 23.03
N LYS A 514 -21.52 -63.45 22.88
CA LYS A 514 -22.89 -63.93 22.75
C LYS A 514 -23.08 -64.83 21.53
N ARG A 515 -22.50 -64.47 20.41
CA ARG A 515 -22.53 -65.27 19.18
C ARG A 515 -21.85 -66.63 19.40
N LYS A 516 -20.64 -66.67 19.94
CA LYS A 516 -19.92 -67.90 20.25
C LYS A 516 -20.66 -68.80 21.24
N ALA A 517 -21.30 -68.21 22.29
CA ALA A 517 -22.11 -68.96 23.24
C ALA A 517 -23.36 -69.57 22.56
N LEU A 518 -24.03 -68.84 21.67
CA LEU A 518 -25.16 -69.36 20.90
C LEU A 518 -24.73 -70.46 19.90
N GLU A 519 -23.61 -70.29 19.21
CA GLU A 519 -23.06 -71.33 18.34
C GLU A 519 -22.72 -72.61 19.11
N ALA A 520 -22.11 -72.48 20.29
CA ALA A 520 -21.86 -73.63 21.18
C ALA A 520 -23.16 -74.34 21.63
N LYS A 521 -24.19 -73.54 21.95
CA LYS A 521 -25.50 -74.09 22.33
C LYS A 521 -26.21 -74.81 21.16
N ILE A 522 -26.12 -74.24 19.98
CA ILE A 522 -26.62 -74.88 18.74
C ILE A 522 -25.89 -76.22 18.47
N ALA A 523 -24.55 -76.22 18.62
CA ALA A 523 -23.76 -77.43 18.45
C ALA A 523 -24.13 -78.53 19.47
N ALA A 524 -24.34 -78.16 20.75
CA ALA A 524 -24.78 -79.08 21.80
C ALA A 524 -26.17 -79.67 21.50
N LEU A 525 -27.16 -78.81 21.13
CA LEU A 525 -28.49 -79.28 20.73
C LEU A 525 -28.50 -80.16 19.50
N ARG A 526 -27.63 -79.91 18.53
CA ARG A 526 -27.46 -80.81 17.37
C ARG A 526 -26.90 -82.18 17.76
N ALA A 527 -25.90 -82.21 18.64
CA ALA A 527 -25.33 -83.44 19.15
C ALA A 527 -26.36 -84.22 19.95
N GLU A 528 -27.19 -83.60 20.77
CA GLU A 528 -28.32 -84.28 21.41
C GLU A 528 -29.32 -84.85 20.44
N PHE A 529 -29.71 -84.07 19.41
CA PHE A 529 -30.63 -84.54 18.38
C PHE A 529 -30.06 -85.72 17.54
N ASP A 530 -28.75 -85.68 17.25
CA ASP A 530 -28.09 -86.79 16.53
C ASP A 530 -28.08 -88.07 17.37
N VAL A 531 -27.86 -87.97 18.69
CA VAL A 531 -27.95 -89.14 19.59
C VAL A 531 -29.38 -89.69 19.67
N GLU A 532 -30.41 -88.81 19.84
CA GLU A 532 -31.81 -89.25 19.85
C GLU A 532 -32.20 -89.90 18.53
N THR A 533 -31.71 -89.35 17.37
CA THR A 533 -31.99 -89.94 16.05
C THR A 533 -31.32 -91.29 15.88
N GLU A 534 -30.13 -91.50 16.41
CA GLU A 534 -29.40 -92.78 16.37
C GLU A 534 -30.08 -93.81 17.27
N GLU A 535 -30.59 -93.44 18.48
CA GLU A 535 -31.41 -94.35 19.33
C GLU A 535 -32.70 -94.77 18.64
N VAL A 536 -33.42 -93.81 18.00
CA VAL A 536 -34.63 -94.17 17.21
C VAL A 536 -34.31 -95.08 16.09
N HIS A 537 -33.17 -94.89 15.42
CA HIS A 537 -32.71 -95.74 14.31
C HIS A 537 -32.40 -97.17 14.84
N LEU A 538 -31.69 -97.29 15.93
CA LEU A 538 -31.40 -98.57 16.61
C LEU A 538 -32.68 -99.27 17.04
N MET A 539 -33.64 -98.59 17.66
CA MET A 539 -34.94 -99.15 17.99
C MET A 539 -35.73 -99.67 16.76
N ALA A 540 -35.69 -98.91 15.69
CA ALA A 540 -36.32 -99.28 14.44
C ALA A 540 -35.65 -100.50 13.80
N GLU A 541 -34.32 -100.60 13.86
CA GLU A 541 -33.61 -101.82 13.46
C GLU A 541 -33.91 -103.03 14.35
N GLU A 542 -33.97 -102.90 15.66
CA GLU A 542 -34.35 -103.97 16.58
C GLU A 542 -35.78 -104.47 16.31
N GLU A 543 -36.72 -103.53 16.11
CA GLU A 543 -38.10 -103.86 15.79
C GLU A 543 -38.18 -104.58 14.41
N GLN A 544 -37.42 -104.16 13.43
CA GLN A 544 -37.32 -104.86 12.12
C GLN A 544 -36.76 -106.32 12.28
N LYS A 545 -35.70 -106.47 13.11
CA LYS A 545 -35.13 -107.75 13.45
C LYS A 545 -36.15 -108.63 14.16
N ARG A 546 -36.88 -108.07 15.09
CA ARG A 546 -37.95 -108.81 15.80
C ARG A 546 -39.09 -109.24 14.85
N GLN A 547 -39.53 -108.32 13.99
CA GLN A 547 -40.55 -108.66 12.99
C GLN A 547 -40.04 -109.73 12.00
N ALA A 548 -38.76 -109.71 11.59
CA ALA A 548 -38.17 -110.72 10.74
C ALA A 548 -38.12 -112.12 11.41
N VAL A 549 -37.78 -112.12 12.73
CA VAL A 549 -37.83 -113.38 13.54
C VAL A 549 -39.25 -113.92 13.61
N LEU A 550 -40.23 -113.02 13.96
CA LEU A 550 -41.65 -113.42 14.05
C LEU A 550 -42.21 -113.89 12.70
N ALA A 551 -41.75 -113.28 11.56
CA ALA A 551 -42.11 -113.70 10.22
C ALA A 551 -41.53 -115.10 9.91
N LYS A 552 -40.27 -115.33 10.32
CA LYS A 552 -39.63 -116.70 10.19
C LYS A 552 -40.34 -117.75 11.01
N ASP A 553 -40.66 -117.48 12.23
CA ASP A 553 -41.43 -118.41 13.09
C ASP A 553 -42.83 -118.68 12.58
N ARG A 554 -43.52 -117.68 11.97
CA ARG A 554 -44.79 -117.92 11.22
C ARG A 554 -44.64 -118.76 10.02
N LEU A 555 -43.56 -118.66 9.27
CA LEU A 555 -43.26 -119.47 8.12
C LEU A 555 -42.96 -120.93 8.57
N GLU A 556 -42.20 -121.11 9.64
CA GLU A 556 -41.91 -122.42 10.23
C GLU A 556 -43.19 -123.09 10.74
N MET A 557 -44.05 -122.35 11.35
CA MET A 557 -45.37 -122.86 11.86
C MET A 557 -46.30 -123.23 10.65
N ALA A 558 -46.26 -122.47 9.59
CA ALA A 558 -47.02 -122.79 8.39
C ALA A 558 -46.51 -124.04 7.69
N HIS A 559 -45.18 -124.24 7.68
CA HIS A 559 -44.60 -125.54 7.19
C HIS A 559 -45.02 -126.77 8.02
N LEU A 560 -45.09 -126.55 9.31
CA LEU A 560 -45.53 -127.67 10.19
C LEU A 560 -47.02 -128.02 10.05
N ARG A 561 -47.89 -127.18 9.51
CA ARG A 561 -49.37 -127.42 9.30
C ARG A 561 -49.69 -127.88 7.88
N LYS A 562 -48.73 -128.28 7.05
CA LYS A 562 -48.94 -128.86 5.69
C LYS A 562 -50.00 -128.13 4.88
N GLY A 563 -49.73 -126.88 4.53
CA GLY A 563 -50.49 -126.20 3.49
C GLY A 563 -49.51 -125.35 2.60
N LYS A 564 -49.42 -125.62 1.30
CA LYS A 564 -48.57 -124.92 0.42
C LYS A 564 -48.91 -123.40 0.37
N PRO A 565 -47.96 -122.42 0.64
CA PRO A 565 -48.24 -121.00 0.48
C PRO A 565 -48.02 -120.54 -0.98
N SER A 566 -48.94 -119.73 -1.48
CA SER A 566 -48.81 -119.01 -2.75
C SER A 566 -47.81 -117.84 -2.57
N ALA A 567 -46.94 -117.59 -3.54
CA ALA A 567 -45.88 -116.57 -3.50
C ALA A 567 -46.40 -115.11 -3.43
N PRO A 568 -45.78 -114.26 -2.62
CA PRO A 568 -46.15 -112.81 -2.54
C PRO A 568 -45.48 -112.00 -3.69
N GLN A 569 -46.26 -111.13 -4.32
CA GLN A 569 -45.81 -110.11 -5.29
C GLN A 569 -44.90 -109.09 -4.71
N VAL A 570 -43.71 -108.86 -5.31
CA VAL A 570 -42.75 -107.80 -4.94
C VAL A 570 -43.19 -106.45 -5.56
N LEU A 571 -43.60 -105.51 -4.73
CA LEU A 571 -43.81 -104.17 -5.16
C LEU A 571 -42.49 -103.40 -5.08
N ARG A 572 -42.00 -103.00 -6.25
CA ARG A 572 -40.87 -102.07 -6.43
C ARG A 572 -41.30 -100.65 -6.05
N ALA A 573 -40.74 -100.08 -5.01
CA ALA A 573 -40.83 -98.62 -4.74
C ALA A 573 -39.68 -97.91 -5.43
N LYS A 574 -40.00 -96.90 -6.24
CA LYS A 574 -39.10 -96.05 -7.01
C LYS A 574 -38.37 -95.09 -6.16
N LYS A 575 -37.03 -95.01 -6.30
CA LYS A 575 -36.18 -93.88 -5.90
C LYS A 575 -36.64 -92.62 -6.62
N LYS A 576 -36.92 -91.51 -5.86
CA LYS A 576 -36.91 -90.11 -6.40
C LYS A 576 -35.86 -89.31 -5.71
N ARG A 577 -34.87 -88.90 -6.47
CA ARG A 577 -33.86 -87.93 -6.22
C ARG A 577 -34.49 -86.53 -6.39
N GLU A 578 -34.14 -85.57 -5.60
CA GLU A 578 -33.96 -84.19 -6.03
C GLU A 578 -33.37 -83.45 -4.77
N ARG A 579 -32.19 -83.06 -4.78
CA ARG A 579 -31.41 -81.94 -5.36
C ARG A 579 -32.07 -80.56 -5.25
N ARG A 580 -31.29 -79.71 -4.72
CA ARG A 580 -31.28 -78.20 -4.69
C ARG A 580 -32.04 -77.58 -3.51
N VAL A 581 -31.56 -76.48 -2.86
CA VAL A 581 -30.80 -75.33 -3.37
C VAL A 581 -30.18 -74.63 -2.18
N ARG A 582 -28.97 -74.15 -2.34
CA ARG A 582 -28.25 -72.98 -1.86
C ARG A 582 -28.41 -72.49 -0.42
#